data_1520d142a4e5985f2b79903c6fb5e5fa
#
_entry.id   1520d142a4e5985f2b79903c6fb5e5fa
#
_cell.length_a   1.000
_cell.length_b   1.000
_cell.length_c   1.000
_cell.angle_alpha   90.00
_cell.angle_beta   90.00
_cell.angle_gamma   90.00
#
_symmetry.space_group_name_H-M   'P 1'
#
loop_
_entity.id
_entity.type
_entity.pdbx_description
1 polymer ?
#
loop_
_entity_poly.entity_id
_entity_poly.type
_entity_poly.pdbx_seq_one_letter_code
_entity_poly.pdbx_strand_id
1 'polypeptide(L)'
;MEKSNLKPTCVFEQFAKINQIPRPSKREEKMISYLKAFGESHGLETVIDETGNVIIRKPATPGYENRETVILQSHMDMVCEKLVDIDFDFDKDAIQTYVDGEWLKAKGTTLGADDGIGCAIELAILDSNEIEHGPLERVFTRDEETGLTGAEGMKSGFMTGNMLINLDSEDEGQIFVSCAGGRNTTATFHFQKEEAPAGLFFLKASLKGLIGGHSGDDINKKRANAIKVLARFLYQTQERYGLRLASFNGGKLHNAIPRDGVIVFGVANDVKEQVRADWNVFAAQIEEEYHITEKTMQFNMESTEAENVMPLTTSTKLIQALQAVDNGVFAMCQDEELAWLVETSNNVASVETTDGEVRIVASQRSNVMSALDNQAATIKAVFQLAGAEVVQGDGYPAWKMNPNSALTALTVETYKKLFGKDPQVLGIHAGLECGLFSEKYPHLDMVSFGPTLRGVHSPDERLLIPTVQMVWDHLLEILKNIPVK
;
A
#
# COMPACT_ATOMS: atom_id res chain seq x y z
N MET A 1 -5.87 -30.46 10.87
CA MET A 1 -5.50 -30.20 12.29
C MET A 1 -6.73 -29.66 12.97
N GLU A 2 -7.06 -30.07 14.21
CA GLU A 2 -8.17 -29.47 14.92
C GLU A 2 -7.77 -28.10 15.46
N LYS A 3 -8.69 -27.12 15.51
CA LYS A 3 -8.44 -25.76 16.01
C LYS A 3 -7.84 -25.74 17.43
N SER A 4 -8.18 -26.73 18.26
CA SER A 4 -7.67 -26.88 19.63
C SER A 4 -6.16 -27.21 19.72
N ASN A 5 -5.52 -27.54 18.61
CA ASN A 5 -4.11 -27.96 18.55
C ASN A 5 -3.19 -26.95 17.84
N LEU A 6 -3.69 -25.73 17.58
CA LEU A 6 -2.88 -24.68 16.97
C LEU A 6 -1.81 -24.17 17.96
N LYS A 7 -0.61 -23.88 17.44
CA LYS A 7 0.52 -23.40 18.24
C LYS A 7 1.04 -22.07 17.70
N PRO A 8 1.38 -21.10 18.58
CA PRO A 8 1.25 -21.15 20.05
C PRO A 8 -0.22 -21.01 20.49
N THR A 9 -0.66 -21.87 21.40
CA THR A 9 -2.08 -21.94 21.81
C THR A 9 -2.59 -20.59 22.33
N CYS A 10 -1.80 -19.90 23.16
CA CYS A 10 -2.17 -18.61 23.73
C CYS A 10 -2.49 -17.54 22.66
N VAL A 11 -1.72 -17.50 21.57
CA VAL A 11 -1.96 -16.54 20.47
C VAL A 11 -3.24 -16.90 19.72
N PHE A 12 -3.42 -18.17 19.34
CA PHE A 12 -4.63 -18.58 18.61
C PHE A 12 -5.92 -18.48 19.45
N GLU A 13 -5.83 -18.61 20.79
CA GLU A 13 -6.94 -18.33 21.68
C GLU A 13 -7.33 -16.86 21.68
N GLN A 14 -6.35 -15.94 21.72
CA GLN A 14 -6.62 -14.51 21.60
C GLN A 14 -7.15 -14.15 20.20
N PHE A 15 -6.58 -14.71 19.14
CA PHE A 15 -7.07 -14.50 17.78
C PHE A 15 -8.50 -14.97 17.59
N ALA A 16 -8.86 -16.10 18.19
CA ALA A 16 -10.24 -16.60 18.16
C ALA A 16 -11.23 -15.66 18.90
N LYS A 17 -10.79 -15.00 19.99
CA LYS A 17 -11.58 -13.97 20.68
C LYS A 17 -11.74 -12.71 19.84
N ILE A 18 -10.64 -12.21 19.22
CA ILE A 18 -10.66 -11.06 18.33
C ILE A 18 -11.63 -11.28 17.17
N ASN A 19 -11.64 -12.47 16.57
CA ASN A 19 -12.53 -12.81 15.46
C ASN A 19 -14.02 -12.89 15.83
N GLN A 20 -14.37 -12.82 17.12
CA GLN A 20 -15.75 -12.65 17.57
C GLN A 20 -16.17 -11.16 17.59
N ILE A 21 -15.24 -10.23 17.40
CA ILE A 21 -15.47 -8.80 17.56
C ILE A 21 -15.46 -8.14 16.18
N PRO A 22 -16.60 -7.62 15.71
CA PRO A 22 -16.63 -6.77 14.51
C PRO A 22 -15.73 -5.56 14.67
N ARG A 23 -14.84 -5.38 13.67
CA ARG A 23 -13.82 -4.32 13.67
C ARG A 23 -13.50 -3.76 12.28
N PRO A 24 -14.52 -3.42 11.45
CA PRO A 24 -14.28 -2.78 10.18
C PRO A 24 -13.56 -1.45 10.37
N SER A 25 -12.69 -1.07 9.44
CA SER A 25 -12.03 0.25 9.43
C SER A 25 -13.03 1.39 9.62
N LYS A 26 -12.71 2.37 10.44
CA LYS A 26 -13.55 3.50 10.90
C LYS A 26 -14.72 3.13 11.84
N ARG A 27 -14.87 1.85 12.21
CA ARG A 27 -15.96 1.37 13.08
C ARG A 27 -15.44 0.38 14.12
N GLU A 28 -14.29 0.70 14.76
CA GLU A 28 -13.57 -0.15 15.69
C GLU A 28 -14.03 -0.01 17.15
N GLU A 29 -15.13 0.69 17.44
CA GLU A 29 -15.57 1.00 18.80
C GLU A 29 -15.72 -0.24 19.69
N LYS A 30 -16.13 -1.38 19.10
CA LYS A 30 -16.25 -2.66 19.82
C LYS A 30 -14.87 -3.20 20.20
N MET A 31 -13.90 -3.11 19.29
CA MET A 31 -12.53 -3.56 19.53
C MET A 31 -11.84 -2.66 20.55
N ILE A 32 -11.98 -1.34 20.45
CA ILE A 32 -11.48 -0.37 21.43
C ILE A 32 -12.04 -0.69 22.83
N SER A 33 -13.34 -0.95 22.92
CA SER A 33 -13.99 -1.30 24.19
C SER A 33 -13.47 -2.63 24.76
N TYR A 34 -13.22 -3.61 23.89
CA TYR A 34 -12.64 -4.90 24.28
C TYR A 34 -11.22 -4.74 24.82
N LEU A 35 -10.34 -4.01 24.08
CA LEU A 35 -8.96 -3.77 24.49
C LEU A 35 -8.88 -3.01 25.83
N LYS A 36 -9.75 -2.02 26.02
CA LYS A 36 -9.87 -1.30 27.29
C LYS A 36 -10.25 -2.24 28.44
N ALA A 37 -11.31 -3.00 28.26
CA ALA A 37 -11.76 -3.95 29.27
C ALA A 37 -10.70 -5.03 29.56
N PHE A 38 -9.98 -5.48 28.53
CA PHE A 38 -8.88 -6.43 28.67
C PHE A 38 -7.77 -5.88 29.57
N GLY A 39 -7.25 -4.69 29.28
CA GLY A 39 -6.19 -4.05 30.09
C GLY A 39 -6.64 -3.80 31.52
N GLU A 40 -7.84 -3.25 31.71
CA GLU A 40 -8.42 -3.00 33.06
C GLU A 40 -8.61 -4.30 33.87
N SER A 41 -9.04 -5.38 33.23
CA SER A 41 -9.22 -6.69 33.90
C SER A 41 -7.92 -7.32 34.39
N HIS A 42 -6.79 -6.94 33.77
CA HIS A 42 -5.44 -7.35 34.14
C HIS A 42 -4.75 -6.34 35.10
N GLY A 43 -5.44 -5.27 35.50
CA GLY A 43 -4.90 -4.23 36.35
C GLY A 43 -3.79 -3.41 35.68
N LEU A 44 -3.77 -3.34 34.34
CA LEU A 44 -2.78 -2.64 33.53
C LEU A 44 -3.25 -1.22 33.20
N GLU A 45 -2.31 -0.28 33.18
CA GLU A 45 -2.58 1.07 32.70
C GLU A 45 -3.02 1.02 31.24
N THR A 46 -4.23 1.51 30.97
CA THR A 46 -4.83 1.52 29.64
C THR A 46 -5.32 2.90 29.29
N VAL A 47 -4.80 3.48 28.22
CA VAL A 47 -5.13 4.83 27.74
C VAL A 47 -5.66 4.75 26.32
N ILE A 48 -6.68 5.54 26.03
CA ILE A 48 -7.23 5.73 24.68
C ILE A 48 -6.99 7.19 24.32
N ASP A 49 -6.38 7.44 23.16
CA ASP A 49 -6.19 8.80 22.68
C ASP A 49 -7.45 9.38 22.02
N GLU A 50 -7.38 10.65 21.60
CA GLU A 50 -8.51 11.36 20.97
C GLU A 50 -8.89 10.75 19.61
N THR A 51 -7.98 10.04 18.95
CA THR A 51 -8.19 9.38 17.67
C THR A 51 -8.85 8.00 17.86
N GLY A 52 -8.68 7.39 19.04
CA GLY A 52 -9.19 6.07 19.38
C GLY A 52 -8.12 4.98 19.36
N ASN A 53 -6.84 5.34 19.24
CA ASN A 53 -5.76 4.38 19.46
C ASN A 53 -5.73 3.96 20.94
N VAL A 54 -5.37 2.70 21.19
CA VAL A 54 -5.31 2.15 22.54
C VAL A 54 -3.87 1.81 22.87
N ILE A 55 -3.39 2.26 24.03
CA ILE A 55 -2.12 1.81 24.61
C ILE A 55 -2.35 1.11 25.94
N ILE A 56 -1.74 -0.08 26.08
CA ILE A 56 -1.76 -0.86 27.34
C ILE A 56 -0.32 -1.03 27.80
N ARG A 57 0.00 -0.56 29.02
CA ARG A 57 1.34 -0.60 29.59
C ARG A 57 1.49 -1.75 30.57
N LYS A 58 2.53 -2.55 30.39
CA LYS A 58 2.86 -3.67 31.27
C LYS A 58 4.23 -3.42 31.92
N PRO A 59 4.32 -3.43 33.28
CA PRO A 59 5.59 -3.33 33.98
C PRO A 59 6.55 -4.47 33.59
N ALA A 60 7.85 -4.23 33.74
CA ALA A 60 8.86 -5.25 33.54
C ALA A 60 8.66 -6.46 34.47
N THR A 61 9.05 -7.64 34.00
CA THR A 61 9.17 -8.81 34.88
C THR A 61 10.38 -8.66 35.84
N PRO A 62 10.36 -9.32 37.00
CA PRO A 62 11.44 -9.20 37.99
C PRO A 62 12.82 -9.47 37.39
N GLY A 63 13.75 -8.53 37.58
CA GLY A 63 15.10 -8.58 37.02
C GLY A 63 15.29 -7.93 35.66
N TYR A 64 14.22 -7.41 35.05
CA TYR A 64 14.25 -6.76 33.74
C TYR A 64 13.89 -5.25 33.80
N GLU A 65 13.80 -4.67 34.99
CA GLU A 65 13.34 -3.29 35.21
C GLU A 65 14.24 -2.24 34.54
N ASN A 66 15.53 -2.54 34.38
CA ASN A 66 16.54 -1.64 33.81
C ASN A 66 16.67 -1.79 32.27
N ARG A 67 15.83 -2.58 31.63
CA ARG A 67 15.83 -2.71 30.16
C ARG A 67 15.14 -1.53 29.50
N GLU A 68 15.49 -1.26 28.24
CA GLU A 68 14.76 -0.28 27.43
C GLU A 68 13.28 -0.64 27.34
N THR A 69 12.42 0.37 27.22
CA THR A 69 10.99 0.17 27.03
C THR A 69 10.74 -0.18 25.55
N VAL A 70 10.08 -1.32 25.32
CA VAL A 70 9.70 -1.76 23.98
C VAL A 70 8.23 -1.49 23.73
N ILE A 71 7.97 -0.91 22.58
CA ILE A 71 6.62 -0.75 22.03
C ILE A 71 6.39 -1.93 21.08
N LEU A 72 5.32 -2.69 21.28
CA LEU A 72 4.77 -3.56 20.23
C LEU A 72 3.56 -2.84 19.63
N GLN A 73 3.44 -2.89 18.31
CA GLN A 73 2.40 -2.17 17.60
C GLN A 73 1.76 -3.03 16.51
N SER A 74 0.44 -2.97 16.45
CA SER A 74 -0.43 -3.59 15.46
C SER A 74 -1.65 -2.71 15.19
N HIS A 75 -2.33 -2.89 14.06
CA HIS A 75 -3.59 -2.22 13.84
C HIS A 75 -4.79 -3.10 14.22
N MET A 76 -5.84 -2.46 14.75
CA MET A 76 -6.99 -3.19 15.31
C MET A 76 -8.13 -3.40 14.32
N ASP A 77 -8.18 -2.66 13.22
CA ASP A 77 -9.18 -2.78 12.16
C ASP A 77 -8.88 -3.95 11.20
N MET A 78 -9.71 -4.13 10.22
CA MET A 78 -9.53 -5.10 9.13
C MET A 78 -10.30 -4.70 7.88
N VAL A 79 -9.79 -5.08 6.71
CA VAL A 79 -10.54 -5.02 5.46
C VAL A 79 -11.71 -6.00 5.48
N CYS A 80 -12.88 -5.52 5.05
CA CYS A 80 -14.15 -6.25 5.10
C CYS A 80 -14.60 -6.64 3.68
N GLU A 81 -14.10 -7.77 3.18
CA GLU A 81 -14.45 -8.34 1.88
C GLU A 81 -15.09 -9.72 2.04
N LYS A 82 -16.08 -10.03 1.20
CA LYS A 82 -16.76 -11.34 1.20
C LYS A 82 -17.09 -11.81 -0.21
N LEU A 83 -17.26 -13.10 -0.37
CA LEU A 83 -17.81 -13.67 -1.60
C LEU A 83 -19.25 -13.21 -1.82
N VAL A 84 -19.63 -13.02 -3.08
CA VAL A 84 -20.93 -12.46 -3.47
C VAL A 84 -22.11 -13.23 -2.91
N ASP A 85 -21.97 -14.55 -2.81
CA ASP A 85 -23.04 -15.47 -2.39
C ASP A 85 -23.10 -15.70 -0.88
N ILE A 86 -22.26 -15.00 -0.08
CA ILE A 86 -22.24 -15.14 1.38
C ILE A 86 -23.08 -14.03 2.02
N ASP A 87 -24.06 -14.45 2.82
CA ASP A 87 -24.79 -13.56 3.73
C ASP A 87 -23.96 -13.36 5.00
N PHE A 88 -23.36 -12.20 5.16
CA PHE A 88 -22.49 -11.85 6.28
C PHE A 88 -22.50 -10.35 6.52
N ASP A 89 -22.67 -9.93 7.75
CA ASP A 89 -22.68 -8.52 8.18
C ASP A 89 -21.46 -8.27 9.06
N PHE A 90 -20.44 -7.60 8.51
CA PHE A 90 -19.20 -7.29 9.23
C PHE A 90 -19.38 -6.37 10.45
N ASP A 91 -20.55 -5.76 10.62
CA ASP A 91 -20.87 -4.98 11.82
C ASP A 91 -21.42 -5.85 12.97
N LYS A 92 -21.80 -7.10 12.69
CA LYS A 92 -22.52 -7.96 13.67
C LYS A 92 -21.94 -9.34 13.79
N ASP A 93 -21.52 -9.93 12.65
CA ASP A 93 -21.20 -11.35 12.61
C ASP A 93 -19.74 -11.62 12.97
N ALA A 94 -19.49 -12.74 13.60
CA ALA A 94 -18.16 -13.20 13.93
C ALA A 94 -17.50 -13.93 12.76
N ILE A 95 -16.22 -13.68 12.52
CA ILE A 95 -15.44 -14.38 11.50
C ILE A 95 -15.36 -15.89 11.82
N GLN A 96 -15.81 -16.70 10.88
CA GLN A 96 -15.81 -18.16 11.03
C GLN A 96 -14.57 -18.77 10.40
N THR A 97 -13.60 -19.14 11.23
CA THR A 97 -12.33 -19.70 10.78
C THR A 97 -12.37 -21.24 10.65
N TYR A 98 -11.56 -21.78 9.75
CA TYR A 98 -11.29 -23.21 9.61
C TYR A 98 -9.85 -23.46 9.21
N VAL A 99 -9.37 -24.69 9.44
CA VAL A 99 -8.00 -25.10 9.07
C VAL A 99 -8.06 -25.89 7.76
N ASP A 100 -7.21 -25.51 6.81
CA ASP A 100 -7.01 -26.18 5.53
C ASP A 100 -5.52 -26.48 5.33
N GLY A 101 -5.12 -27.72 5.60
CA GLY A 101 -3.71 -28.11 5.65
C GLY A 101 -2.93 -27.36 6.72
N GLU A 102 -1.95 -26.55 6.34
CA GLU A 102 -1.18 -25.68 7.23
C GLU A 102 -1.70 -24.25 7.31
N TRP A 103 -2.83 -23.96 6.65
CA TRP A 103 -3.41 -22.64 6.57
C TRP A 103 -4.66 -22.49 7.45
N LEU A 104 -4.74 -21.38 8.16
CA LEU A 104 -5.98 -20.90 8.78
C LEU A 104 -6.68 -19.96 7.78
N LYS A 105 -7.96 -20.17 7.56
CA LYS A 105 -8.82 -19.43 6.61
C LYS A 105 -10.15 -19.05 7.23
N ALA A 106 -10.85 -18.10 6.60
CA ALA A 106 -12.23 -17.75 6.90
C ALA A 106 -13.21 -18.34 5.89
N LYS A 107 -14.46 -18.54 6.30
CA LYS A 107 -15.53 -19.12 5.45
C LYS A 107 -16.16 -18.03 4.57
N GLY A 108 -15.52 -17.72 3.45
CA GLY A 108 -16.07 -16.83 2.43
C GLY A 108 -15.98 -15.33 2.76
N THR A 109 -15.20 -14.97 3.78
CA THR A 109 -14.88 -13.58 4.15
C THR A 109 -13.37 -13.42 4.24
N THR A 110 -12.89 -12.18 4.34
CA THR A 110 -11.54 -11.89 4.87
C THR A 110 -11.37 -12.56 6.23
N LEU A 111 -10.16 -13.00 6.55
CA LEU A 111 -9.81 -13.65 7.82
C LEU A 111 -9.56 -12.63 8.94
N GLY A 112 -9.05 -11.44 8.55
CA GLY A 112 -8.58 -10.40 9.45
C GLY A 112 -7.36 -10.82 10.26
N ALA A 113 -6.50 -11.65 9.69
CA ALA A 113 -5.19 -11.94 10.25
C ALA A 113 -4.22 -10.78 10.08
N ASP A 114 -4.42 -10.00 9.06
CA ASP A 114 -3.90 -8.66 8.85
C ASP A 114 -4.80 -7.65 9.62
N ASP A 115 -4.36 -6.95 10.69
CA ASP A 115 -3.24 -7.33 11.57
C ASP A 115 -3.76 -7.90 12.92
N GLY A 116 -4.89 -8.62 12.85
CA GLY A 116 -5.47 -9.27 14.03
C GLY A 116 -4.57 -10.32 14.66
N ILE A 117 -3.60 -10.88 13.91
CA ILE A 117 -2.64 -11.83 14.48
C ILE A 117 -1.56 -11.09 15.29
N GLY A 118 -1.12 -9.90 14.87
CA GLY A 118 -0.27 -9.01 15.66
C GLY A 118 -0.97 -8.61 16.96
N CYS A 119 -2.23 -8.16 16.89
CA CYS A 119 -3.06 -7.90 18.07
C CYS A 119 -3.12 -9.12 19.00
N ALA A 120 -3.30 -10.32 18.47
CA ALA A 120 -3.39 -11.55 19.27
C ALA A 120 -2.07 -11.90 19.98
N ILE A 121 -0.93 -11.70 19.30
CA ILE A 121 0.41 -11.85 19.88
C ILE A 121 0.59 -10.89 21.05
N GLU A 122 0.24 -9.62 20.88
CA GLU A 122 0.32 -8.61 21.92
C GLU A 122 -0.54 -8.96 23.14
N LEU A 123 -1.80 -9.36 22.93
CA LEU A 123 -2.71 -9.77 23.99
C LEU A 123 -2.21 -11.03 24.71
N ALA A 124 -1.63 -11.98 24.00
CA ALA A 124 -1.07 -13.19 24.62
C ALA A 124 0.12 -12.87 25.55
N ILE A 125 0.95 -11.87 25.20
CA ILE A 125 2.04 -11.39 26.06
C ILE A 125 1.47 -10.62 27.26
N LEU A 126 0.42 -9.82 27.07
CA LEU A 126 -0.23 -9.11 28.20
C LEU A 126 -0.84 -10.09 29.20
N ASP A 127 -1.44 -11.18 28.73
CA ASP A 127 -2.10 -12.22 29.58
C ASP A 127 -1.10 -13.10 30.35
N SER A 128 0.15 -13.21 29.88
CA SER A 128 1.18 -14.06 30.49
C SER A 128 1.89 -13.38 31.66
N ASN A 129 2.15 -14.17 32.72
CA ASN A 129 3.00 -13.75 33.84
C ASN A 129 4.37 -14.47 33.85
N GLU A 130 4.66 -15.29 32.81
CA GLU A 130 5.85 -16.13 32.74
C GLU A 130 6.88 -15.62 31.74
N ILE A 131 6.50 -14.72 30.85
CA ILE A 131 7.37 -14.18 29.79
C ILE A 131 8.32 -13.14 30.39
N GLU A 132 9.61 -13.32 30.17
CA GLU A 132 10.66 -12.41 30.60
C GLU A 132 10.76 -11.20 29.66
N HIS A 133 10.55 -9.99 30.18
CA HIS A 133 10.57 -8.76 29.37
C HIS A 133 10.87 -7.51 30.24
N GLY A 134 11.44 -6.47 29.63
CA GLY A 134 11.50 -5.12 30.18
C GLY A 134 10.12 -4.44 30.21
N PRO A 135 10.06 -3.13 30.53
CA PRO A 135 8.79 -2.40 30.44
C PRO A 135 8.23 -2.43 29.01
N LEU A 136 6.92 -2.65 28.87
CA LEU A 136 6.27 -2.82 27.59
C LEU A 136 5.12 -1.83 27.37
N GLU A 137 5.00 -1.29 26.19
CA GLU A 137 3.85 -0.58 25.67
C GLU A 137 3.25 -1.39 24.52
N ARG A 138 1.93 -1.63 24.56
CA ARG A 138 1.17 -2.27 23.48
C ARG A 138 0.30 -1.22 22.84
N VAL A 139 0.53 -0.96 21.57
CA VAL A 139 -0.14 0.09 20.83
C VAL A 139 -0.99 -0.52 19.72
N PHE A 140 -2.29 -0.34 19.83
CA PHE A 140 -3.27 -0.77 18.86
C PHE A 140 -3.80 0.46 18.13
N THR A 141 -3.45 0.62 16.87
CA THR A 141 -3.91 1.73 16.04
C THR A 141 -5.25 1.41 15.38
N ARG A 142 -6.02 2.43 15.04
CA ARG A 142 -7.28 2.30 14.31
C ARG A 142 -7.13 2.77 12.86
N ASP A 143 -8.02 2.26 11.98
CA ASP A 143 -8.21 2.73 10.61
C ASP A 143 -6.88 2.82 9.84
N GLU A 144 -6.08 1.77 9.91
CA GLU A 144 -4.86 1.63 9.12
C GLU A 144 -5.22 1.48 7.64
N GLU A 145 -6.10 0.54 7.34
CA GLU A 145 -6.44 -0.01 6.04
C GLU A 145 -7.07 1.00 5.06
N THR A 146 -7.66 2.09 5.56
CA THR A 146 -8.31 3.08 4.69
C THR A 146 -7.65 4.44 4.70
N GLY A 147 -6.61 4.66 5.52
CA GLY A 147 -5.95 5.95 5.54
C GLY A 147 -4.91 6.20 6.62
N LEU A 148 -4.49 5.19 7.40
CA LEU A 148 -3.52 5.34 8.49
C LEU A 148 -3.95 6.37 9.55
N THR A 149 -5.28 6.63 9.70
CA THR A 149 -5.79 7.80 10.44
C THR A 149 -5.49 7.71 11.94
N GLY A 150 -5.37 6.49 12.49
CA GLY A 150 -4.92 6.27 13.86
C GLY A 150 -3.52 6.79 14.10
N ALA A 151 -2.57 6.32 13.32
CA ALA A 151 -1.18 6.75 13.40
C ALA A 151 -1.02 8.23 13.04
N GLU A 152 -1.75 8.73 12.03
CA GLU A 152 -1.74 10.15 11.66
C GLU A 152 -2.27 11.05 12.78
N GLY A 153 -3.35 10.68 13.44
CA GLY A 153 -3.96 11.46 14.53
C GLY A 153 -3.23 11.32 15.87
N MET A 154 -2.36 10.33 16.04
CA MET A 154 -1.62 10.10 17.29
C MET A 154 -0.75 11.31 17.63
N LYS A 155 -0.84 11.80 18.86
CA LYS A 155 -0.01 12.91 19.36
C LYS A 155 1.32 12.41 19.92
N SER A 156 2.38 13.22 19.76
CA SER A 156 3.65 12.98 20.41
C SER A 156 3.48 12.84 21.92
N GLY A 157 4.16 11.85 22.53
CA GLY A 157 4.06 11.55 23.96
C GLY A 157 3.01 10.50 24.33
N PHE A 158 2.21 9.99 23.39
CA PHE A 158 1.34 8.84 23.63
C PHE A 158 2.16 7.57 23.87
N MET A 159 3.18 7.35 23.06
CA MET A 159 4.23 6.35 23.27
C MET A 159 5.43 6.98 24.00
N THR A 160 6.09 6.22 24.84
CA THR A 160 7.26 6.67 25.64
C THR A 160 8.49 5.77 25.47
N GLY A 161 8.34 4.61 24.85
CA GLY A 161 9.42 3.68 24.56
C GLY A 161 10.40 4.22 23.50
N ASN A 162 11.61 3.63 23.47
CA ASN A 162 12.67 3.98 22.50
C ASN A 162 12.83 2.95 21.38
N MET A 163 12.25 1.76 21.53
CA MET A 163 12.29 0.68 20.54
C MET A 163 10.89 0.26 20.17
N LEU A 164 10.59 0.16 18.89
CA LEU A 164 9.28 -0.24 18.39
C LEU A 164 9.39 -1.46 17.45
N ILE A 165 8.59 -2.46 17.74
CA ILE A 165 8.38 -3.62 16.88
C ILE A 165 6.95 -3.56 16.35
N ASN A 166 6.82 -3.29 15.06
CA ASN A 166 5.55 -3.40 14.34
C ASN A 166 5.36 -4.86 13.92
N LEU A 167 4.15 -5.40 14.08
CA LEU A 167 3.82 -6.82 13.83
C LEU A 167 3.03 -7.04 12.54
N ASP A 168 2.94 -6.02 11.71
CA ASP A 168 2.10 -5.90 10.53
C ASP A 168 2.82 -6.27 9.21
N SER A 169 3.72 -7.25 9.26
CA SER A 169 4.39 -7.78 8.07
C SER A 169 3.91 -9.18 7.73
N GLU A 170 3.89 -9.51 6.43
CA GLU A 170 3.19 -10.65 5.86
C GLU A 170 4.08 -11.82 5.45
N ASP A 171 5.38 -11.81 5.77
CA ASP A 171 6.32 -12.86 5.40
C ASP A 171 7.28 -13.19 6.53
N GLU A 172 7.17 -14.39 7.07
CA GLU A 172 8.13 -14.91 8.07
C GLU A 172 9.55 -14.95 7.50
N GLY A 173 10.50 -14.50 8.30
CA GLY A 173 11.92 -14.42 7.91
C GLY A 173 12.30 -13.14 7.16
N GLN A 174 11.36 -12.22 6.99
CA GLN A 174 11.61 -10.86 6.50
C GLN A 174 11.54 -9.86 7.65
N ILE A 175 12.49 -8.94 7.69
CA ILE A 175 12.57 -7.86 8.68
C ILE A 175 12.62 -6.56 7.90
N PHE A 176 11.56 -5.77 7.97
CA PHE A 176 11.53 -4.46 7.33
C PHE A 176 12.13 -3.41 8.26
N VAL A 177 12.95 -2.54 7.68
CA VAL A 177 13.70 -1.47 8.36
C VAL A 177 13.56 -0.12 7.67
N SER A 178 12.72 -0.05 6.63
CA SER A 178 12.48 1.16 5.83
C SER A 178 11.16 1.04 5.08
N CYS A 179 10.45 2.16 4.93
CA CYS A 179 9.29 2.24 4.03
C CYS A 179 9.28 3.57 3.26
N ALA A 180 8.61 3.59 2.10
CA ALA A 180 8.46 4.82 1.34
C ALA A 180 7.35 5.70 1.92
N GLY A 181 7.58 7.01 1.90
CA GLY A 181 6.52 8.00 1.95
C GLY A 181 5.83 8.14 0.59
N GLY A 182 4.68 8.77 0.57
CA GLY A 182 3.91 8.94 -0.65
C GLY A 182 3.20 10.27 -0.73
N ARG A 183 2.99 10.76 -1.96
CA ARG A 183 2.19 11.95 -2.25
C ARG A 183 1.46 11.79 -3.56
N ASN A 184 0.22 12.29 -3.63
CA ASN A 184 -0.54 12.32 -4.86
C ASN A 184 -0.56 13.74 -5.43
N THR A 185 -0.38 13.83 -6.75
CA THR A 185 -0.53 15.07 -7.54
C THR A 185 -1.74 14.90 -8.43
N THR A 186 -2.73 15.77 -8.29
CA THR A 186 -3.91 15.84 -9.15
C THR A 186 -3.80 17.04 -10.07
N ALA A 187 -3.87 16.81 -11.38
CA ALA A 187 -3.88 17.85 -12.40
C ALA A 187 -5.22 17.87 -13.13
N THR A 188 -5.84 19.05 -13.24
CA THR A 188 -7.15 19.22 -13.89
C THR A 188 -7.02 20.21 -15.04
N PHE A 189 -7.36 19.74 -16.23
CA PHE A 189 -7.50 20.58 -17.43
C PHE A 189 -8.96 20.96 -17.60
N HIS A 190 -9.32 22.21 -17.38
CA HIS A 190 -10.65 22.71 -17.63
C HIS A 190 -10.80 23.20 -19.07
N PHE A 191 -11.93 22.90 -19.70
CA PHE A 191 -12.23 23.32 -21.07
C PHE A 191 -13.72 23.46 -21.33
N GLN A 192 -14.07 24.27 -22.36
CA GLN A 192 -15.40 24.25 -22.95
C GLN A 192 -15.35 23.33 -24.16
N LYS A 193 -16.28 22.38 -24.24
CA LYS A 193 -16.40 21.50 -25.40
C LYS A 193 -16.68 22.29 -26.66
N GLU A 194 -16.10 21.89 -27.74
CA GLU A 194 -16.38 22.38 -29.10
C GLU A 194 -17.17 21.33 -29.87
N GLU A 195 -18.10 21.78 -30.71
CA GLU A 195 -18.73 20.89 -31.70
C GLU A 195 -17.64 20.25 -32.59
N ALA A 196 -17.78 18.98 -32.87
CA ALA A 196 -16.82 18.25 -33.69
C ALA A 196 -16.74 18.85 -35.10
N PRO A 197 -15.55 19.29 -35.58
CA PRO A 197 -15.41 19.84 -36.93
C PRO A 197 -15.89 18.86 -38.00
N ALA A 198 -16.57 19.38 -39.01
CA ALA A 198 -17.04 18.58 -40.16
C ALA A 198 -15.83 17.92 -40.86
N GLY A 199 -16.03 16.70 -41.36
CA GLY A 199 -15.00 15.97 -42.10
C GLY A 199 -14.06 15.15 -41.24
N LEU A 200 -14.22 15.13 -39.93
CA LEU A 200 -13.49 14.22 -39.02
C LEU A 200 -14.12 12.84 -39.03
N PHE A 201 -13.25 11.85 -38.99
CA PHE A 201 -13.60 10.46 -38.72
C PHE A 201 -13.14 10.06 -37.34
N PHE A 202 -14.04 9.54 -36.51
CA PHE A 202 -13.73 9.22 -35.13
C PHE A 202 -13.33 7.76 -34.96
N LEU A 203 -12.28 7.57 -34.19
CA LEU A 203 -11.69 6.29 -33.81
C LEU A 203 -11.72 6.17 -32.28
N LYS A 204 -12.07 4.97 -31.81
CA LYS A 204 -11.94 4.56 -30.42
C LYS A 204 -10.88 3.50 -30.34
N ALA A 205 -9.76 3.83 -29.70
CA ALA A 205 -8.68 2.90 -29.44
C ALA A 205 -8.65 2.50 -27.96
N SER A 206 -8.39 1.23 -27.70
CA SER A 206 -8.30 0.71 -26.34
C SER A 206 -7.14 -0.26 -26.17
N LEU A 207 -6.53 -0.21 -25.00
CA LEU A 207 -5.55 -1.17 -24.52
C LEU A 207 -6.10 -1.81 -23.25
N LYS A 208 -6.09 -3.14 -23.18
CA LYS A 208 -6.61 -3.94 -22.06
C LYS A 208 -5.71 -5.15 -21.80
N GLY A 209 -5.96 -5.84 -20.69
CA GLY A 209 -5.32 -7.11 -20.38
C GLY A 209 -3.88 -7.00 -19.88
N LEU A 210 -3.46 -5.81 -19.44
CA LEU A 210 -2.19 -5.62 -18.77
C LEU A 210 -2.22 -6.24 -17.36
N ILE A 211 -1.06 -6.66 -16.85
CA ILE A 211 -0.94 -7.26 -15.52
C ILE A 211 -1.28 -6.22 -14.45
N GLY A 212 -0.80 -4.99 -14.60
CA GLY A 212 -0.92 -3.97 -13.57
C GLY A 212 -0.11 -4.30 -12.33
N GLY A 213 -0.58 -3.94 -11.14
CA GLY A 213 0.04 -4.22 -9.86
C GLY A 213 0.09 -3.03 -8.94
N HIS A 214 0.71 -3.19 -7.78
CA HIS A 214 0.88 -2.12 -6.81
C HIS A 214 1.87 -1.06 -7.33
N SER A 215 1.53 0.23 -7.18
CA SER A 215 2.35 1.34 -7.70
C SER A 215 3.69 1.54 -6.97
N GLY A 216 3.89 0.86 -5.86
CA GLY A 216 5.17 0.78 -5.13
C GLY A 216 5.91 -0.51 -5.47
N ASP A 217 5.46 -1.64 -4.97
CA ASP A 217 6.18 -2.92 -5.00
C ASP A 217 6.36 -3.53 -6.40
N ASP A 218 5.55 -3.11 -7.35
CA ASP A 218 5.62 -3.60 -8.71
C ASP A 218 6.18 -2.58 -9.73
N ILE A 219 6.51 -1.36 -9.29
CA ILE A 219 6.90 -0.26 -10.18
C ILE A 219 8.20 -0.54 -10.94
N ASN A 220 9.10 -1.32 -10.36
CA ASN A 220 10.38 -1.72 -10.97
C ASN A 220 10.28 -3.00 -11.82
N LYS A 221 9.12 -3.66 -11.86
CA LYS A 221 8.92 -4.93 -12.59
C LYS A 221 8.68 -4.74 -14.08
N LYS A 222 8.90 -3.53 -14.59
CA LYS A 222 8.73 -3.18 -16.02
C LYS A 222 7.35 -3.57 -16.57
N ARG A 223 6.28 -3.36 -15.79
CA ARG A 223 4.91 -3.52 -16.24
C ARG A 223 4.47 -2.30 -17.04
N ALA A 224 3.69 -2.53 -18.10
CA ALA A 224 3.19 -1.45 -18.92
C ALA A 224 2.12 -0.62 -18.18
N ASN A 225 2.17 0.70 -18.34
CA ASN A 225 1.15 1.62 -17.89
C ASN A 225 0.27 2.00 -19.09
N ALA A 226 -1.01 1.60 -19.08
CA ALA A 226 -1.93 1.79 -20.20
C ALA A 226 -2.08 3.26 -20.60
N ILE A 227 -2.05 4.19 -19.64
CA ILE A 227 -2.16 5.63 -19.89
C ILE A 227 -0.94 6.12 -20.68
N LYS A 228 0.25 5.73 -20.25
CA LYS A 228 1.50 6.14 -20.91
C LYS A 228 1.61 5.56 -22.34
N VAL A 229 1.19 4.31 -22.52
CA VAL A 229 1.16 3.68 -23.84
C VAL A 229 0.21 4.42 -24.79
N LEU A 230 -1.03 4.69 -24.35
CA LEU A 230 -2.01 5.39 -25.17
C LEU A 230 -1.62 6.87 -25.41
N ALA A 231 -1.02 7.54 -24.42
CA ALA A 231 -0.51 8.90 -24.59
C ALA A 231 0.60 8.97 -25.66
N ARG A 232 1.51 7.99 -25.68
CA ARG A 232 2.57 7.86 -26.71
C ARG A 232 1.97 7.71 -28.12
N PHE A 233 0.92 6.90 -28.27
CA PHE A 233 0.24 6.79 -29.56
C PHE A 233 -0.43 8.11 -29.98
N LEU A 234 -1.15 8.74 -29.08
CA LEU A 234 -1.78 10.05 -29.34
C LEU A 234 -0.76 11.11 -29.72
N TYR A 235 0.39 11.15 -29.05
CA TYR A 235 1.47 12.12 -29.33
C TYR A 235 2.00 11.93 -30.75
N GLN A 236 2.31 10.68 -31.15
CA GLN A 236 2.79 10.36 -32.50
C GLN A 236 1.75 10.66 -33.58
N THR A 237 0.47 10.39 -33.31
CA THR A 237 -0.63 10.65 -34.25
C THR A 237 -0.87 12.16 -34.38
N GLN A 238 -0.79 12.92 -33.27
CA GLN A 238 -0.92 14.37 -33.27
C GLN A 238 0.15 15.03 -34.12
N GLU A 239 1.41 14.60 -33.99
CA GLU A 239 2.53 15.16 -34.75
C GLU A 239 2.43 14.86 -36.26
N ARG A 240 1.94 13.66 -36.60
CA ARG A 240 1.95 13.20 -37.98
C ARG A 240 0.71 13.65 -38.77
N TYR A 241 -0.46 13.61 -38.16
CA TYR A 241 -1.74 13.81 -38.88
C TYR A 241 -2.58 14.95 -38.30
N GLY A 242 -2.25 15.45 -37.12
CA GLY A 242 -3.16 16.21 -36.30
C GLY A 242 -4.33 15.36 -35.81
N LEU A 243 -4.94 15.73 -34.70
CA LEU A 243 -6.14 15.06 -34.18
C LEU A 243 -6.97 16.01 -33.33
N ARG A 244 -8.21 15.61 -33.08
CA ARG A 244 -9.13 16.25 -32.10
C ARG A 244 -9.51 15.19 -31.07
N LEU A 245 -9.06 15.37 -29.83
CA LEU A 245 -9.37 14.45 -28.74
C LEU A 245 -10.77 14.68 -28.22
N ALA A 246 -11.58 13.64 -28.13
CA ALA A 246 -12.90 13.66 -27.52
C ALA A 246 -12.86 13.19 -26.07
N SER A 247 -12.13 12.10 -25.78
CA SER A 247 -11.95 11.60 -24.40
C SER A 247 -10.69 10.78 -24.23
N PHE A 248 -10.17 10.76 -23.01
CA PHE A 248 -9.12 9.85 -22.55
C PHE A 248 -9.50 9.34 -21.15
N ASN A 249 -9.63 8.02 -21.01
CA ASN A 249 -9.97 7.38 -19.75
C ASN A 249 -9.07 6.16 -19.51
N GLY A 250 -8.53 6.01 -18.31
CA GLY A 250 -7.70 4.87 -17.93
C GLY A 250 -7.30 4.92 -16.47
N GLY A 251 -7.08 3.74 -15.88
CA GLY A 251 -6.79 3.60 -14.46
C GLY A 251 -7.96 4.01 -13.55
N LYS A 252 -7.86 3.72 -12.26
CA LYS A 252 -8.89 4.06 -11.27
C LYS A 252 -8.29 4.38 -9.90
N LEU A 253 -7.37 3.55 -9.42
CA LEU A 253 -6.80 3.62 -8.08
C LEU A 253 -5.43 4.31 -8.12
N HIS A 254 -5.20 5.24 -7.19
CA HIS A 254 -3.94 5.97 -7.11
C HIS A 254 -2.73 5.07 -6.81
N ASN A 255 -2.94 3.96 -6.11
CA ASN A 255 -1.91 3.00 -5.73
C ASN A 255 -1.77 1.80 -6.68
N ALA A 256 -2.39 1.84 -7.86
CA ALA A 256 -2.32 0.77 -8.84
C ALA A 256 -1.72 1.24 -10.19
N ILE A 257 -0.93 0.39 -10.84
CA ILE A 257 -0.47 0.59 -12.22
C ILE A 257 -1.65 0.35 -13.16
N PRO A 258 -2.02 1.32 -14.02
CA PRO A 258 -3.17 1.21 -14.93
C PRO A 258 -3.11 0.00 -15.86
N ARG A 259 -4.13 -0.87 -15.78
CA ARG A 259 -4.22 -2.11 -16.55
C ARG A 259 -4.96 -1.96 -17.87
N ASP A 260 -5.73 -0.89 -18.00
CA ASP A 260 -6.55 -0.60 -19.17
C ASP A 260 -6.67 0.91 -19.43
N GLY A 261 -7.05 1.24 -20.66
CA GLY A 261 -7.35 2.60 -21.04
C GLY A 261 -8.07 2.64 -22.38
N VAL A 262 -8.78 3.74 -22.59
CA VAL A 262 -9.57 4.01 -23.80
C VAL A 262 -9.40 5.47 -24.19
N ILE A 263 -9.18 5.71 -25.49
CA ILE A 263 -9.14 7.03 -26.10
C ILE A 263 -10.13 7.13 -27.24
N VAL A 264 -10.79 8.28 -27.35
CA VAL A 264 -11.65 8.61 -28.49
C VAL A 264 -11.14 9.88 -29.13
N PHE A 265 -10.84 9.82 -30.41
CA PHE A 265 -10.28 10.97 -31.13
C PHE A 265 -10.72 10.97 -32.61
N GLY A 266 -10.77 12.17 -33.19
CA GLY A 266 -11.08 12.38 -34.59
C GLY A 266 -9.84 12.77 -35.39
N VAL A 267 -9.72 12.22 -36.60
CA VAL A 267 -8.69 12.59 -37.60
C VAL A 267 -9.37 12.92 -38.92
N ALA A 268 -8.68 13.58 -39.84
CA ALA A 268 -9.23 13.82 -41.18
C ALA A 268 -9.61 12.49 -41.86
N ASN A 269 -10.74 12.48 -42.56
CA ASN A 269 -11.29 11.23 -43.09
C ASN A 269 -10.37 10.53 -44.14
N ASP A 270 -9.51 11.29 -44.81
CA ASP A 270 -8.56 10.79 -45.82
C ASP A 270 -7.33 10.08 -45.20
N VAL A 271 -7.02 10.32 -43.93
CA VAL A 271 -5.87 9.68 -43.25
C VAL A 271 -6.30 8.54 -42.31
N LYS A 272 -7.58 8.28 -42.12
CA LYS A 272 -8.09 7.31 -41.15
C LYS A 272 -7.51 5.90 -41.28
N GLU A 273 -7.36 5.40 -42.53
CA GLU A 273 -6.83 4.07 -42.78
C GLU A 273 -5.30 4.02 -42.50
N GLN A 274 -4.60 5.12 -42.72
CA GLN A 274 -3.20 5.22 -42.36
C GLN A 274 -3.02 5.20 -40.84
N VAL A 275 -3.88 5.90 -40.11
CA VAL A 275 -3.88 5.88 -38.62
C VAL A 275 -4.17 4.46 -38.11
N ARG A 276 -5.07 3.69 -38.75
CA ARG A 276 -5.33 2.28 -38.40
C ARG A 276 -4.08 1.42 -38.64
N ALA A 277 -3.41 1.62 -39.78
CA ALA A 277 -2.18 0.90 -40.08
C ALA A 277 -1.07 1.23 -39.06
N ASP A 278 -0.92 2.49 -38.73
CA ASP A 278 0.06 2.96 -37.72
C ASP A 278 -0.26 2.38 -36.33
N TRP A 279 -1.55 2.26 -35.97
CA TRP A 279 -1.97 1.60 -34.73
C TRP A 279 -1.51 0.14 -34.66
N ASN A 280 -1.66 -0.62 -35.74
CA ASN A 280 -1.20 -2.01 -35.76
C ASN A 280 0.32 -2.13 -35.66
N VAL A 281 1.06 -1.23 -36.32
CA VAL A 281 2.53 -1.16 -36.20
C VAL A 281 2.92 -0.78 -34.77
N PHE A 282 2.25 0.21 -34.19
CA PHE A 282 2.47 0.64 -32.81
C PHE A 282 2.18 -0.50 -31.82
N ALA A 283 1.07 -1.21 -32.00
CA ALA A 283 0.73 -2.36 -31.15
C ALA A 283 1.85 -3.42 -31.16
N ALA A 284 2.33 -3.81 -32.36
CA ALA A 284 3.42 -4.77 -32.48
C ALA A 284 4.73 -4.28 -31.80
N GLN A 285 5.03 -2.98 -31.86
CA GLN A 285 6.17 -2.41 -31.17
C GLN A 285 6.04 -2.48 -29.64
N ILE A 286 4.86 -2.19 -29.10
CA ILE A 286 4.61 -2.28 -27.65
C ILE A 286 4.60 -3.74 -27.19
N GLU A 287 4.02 -4.65 -27.96
CA GLU A 287 4.07 -6.10 -27.69
C GLU A 287 5.51 -6.59 -27.60
N GLU A 288 6.40 -6.15 -28.49
CA GLU A 288 7.84 -6.46 -28.43
C GLU A 288 8.52 -5.83 -27.23
N GLU A 289 8.24 -4.55 -26.90
CA GLU A 289 8.84 -3.86 -25.76
C GLU A 289 8.52 -4.54 -24.41
N TYR A 290 7.33 -5.16 -24.29
CA TYR A 290 6.83 -5.75 -23.05
C TYR A 290 6.60 -7.28 -23.15
N HIS A 291 7.15 -7.97 -24.15
CA HIS A 291 6.89 -9.38 -24.43
C HIS A 291 7.17 -10.34 -23.24
N ILE A 292 8.05 -9.94 -22.30
CA ILE A 292 8.38 -10.72 -21.12
C ILE A 292 7.32 -10.53 -20.03
N THR A 293 6.91 -9.28 -19.79
CA THR A 293 6.08 -8.91 -18.67
C THR A 293 4.58 -8.90 -18.98
N GLU A 294 4.19 -8.58 -20.24
CA GLU A 294 2.79 -8.40 -20.63
C GLU A 294 2.39 -9.41 -21.69
N LYS A 295 1.89 -10.57 -21.29
CA LYS A 295 1.56 -11.67 -22.22
C LYS A 295 0.10 -11.67 -22.68
N THR A 296 -0.76 -10.87 -22.05
CA THR A 296 -2.21 -10.86 -22.27
C THR A 296 -2.74 -9.53 -22.74
N MET A 297 -1.85 -8.60 -23.16
CA MET A 297 -2.28 -7.29 -23.63
C MET A 297 -3.08 -7.41 -24.94
N GLN A 298 -4.08 -6.56 -25.06
CA GLN A 298 -5.01 -6.55 -26.18
C GLN A 298 -5.18 -5.12 -26.68
N PHE A 299 -4.85 -4.91 -27.94
CA PHE A 299 -5.05 -3.67 -28.66
C PHE A 299 -6.28 -3.77 -29.55
N ASN A 300 -7.19 -2.81 -29.45
CA ASN A 300 -8.35 -2.72 -30.31
C ASN A 300 -8.53 -1.29 -30.81
N MET A 301 -8.93 -1.14 -32.07
CA MET A 301 -9.34 0.13 -32.66
C MET A 301 -10.59 -0.06 -33.52
N GLU A 302 -11.64 0.66 -33.21
CA GLU A 302 -12.93 0.62 -33.90
C GLU A 302 -13.38 2.01 -34.34
N SER A 303 -14.27 2.07 -35.34
CA SER A 303 -14.96 3.32 -35.68
C SER A 303 -15.95 3.67 -34.59
N THR A 304 -16.09 4.97 -34.32
CA THR A 304 -17.08 5.49 -33.39
C THR A 304 -17.59 6.86 -33.82
N GLU A 305 -18.45 7.46 -33.08
CA GLU A 305 -18.94 8.81 -33.28
C GLU A 305 -18.65 9.66 -32.04
N ALA A 306 -18.45 10.95 -32.24
CA ALA A 306 -18.40 11.92 -31.15
C ALA A 306 -18.97 13.25 -31.65
N GLU A 307 -19.89 13.82 -30.89
CA GLU A 307 -20.52 15.12 -31.19
C GLU A 307 -19.63 16.29 -30.79
N ASN A 308 -18.85 16.08 -29.71
CA ASN A 308 -18.01 17.11 -29.11
C ASN A 308 -16.57 16.64 -28.95
N VAL A 309 -15.67 17.62 -28.99
CA VAL A 309 -14.22 17.44 -28.82
C VAL A 309 -13.66 18.46 -27.85
N MET A 310 -12.51 18.19 -27.31
CA MET A 310 -11.72 19.19 -26.58
C MET A 310 -11.20 20.25 -27.56
N PRO A 311 -11.04 21.51 -27.13
CA PRO A 311 -10.32 22.52 -27.89
C PRO A 311 -8.94 22.00 -28.31
N LEU A 312 -8.50 22.32 -29.52
CA LEU A 312 -7.22 21.82 -30.06
C LEU A 312 -6.04 22.17 -29.13
N THR A 313 -6.06 23.36 -28.58
CA THR A 313 -5.00 23.83 -27.65
C THR A 313 -4.98 23.01 -26.37
N THR A 314 -6.13 22.68 -25.80
CA THR A 314 -6.23 21.84 -24.59
C THR A 314 -5.80 20.40 -24.86
N SER A 315 -6.31 19.78 -25.94
CA SER A 315 -5.95 18.42 -26.30
C SER A 315 -4.45 18.27 -26.62
N THR A 316 -3.86 19.23 -27.32
CA THR A 316 -2.42 19.23 -27.61
C THR A 316 -1.58 19.32 -26.34
N LYS A 317 -1.91 20.26 -25.44
CA LYS A 317 -1.20 20.41 -24.16
C LYS A 317 -1.36 19.19 -23.26
N LEU A 318 -2.56 18.63 -23.19
CA LEU A 318 -2.84 17.40 -22.42
C LEU A 318 -1.99 16.23 -22.93
N ILE A 319 -1.99 15.99 -24.25
CA ILE A 319 -1.20 14.93 -24.88
C ILE A 319 0.30 15.13 -24.62
N GLN A 320 0.79 16.34 -24.79
CA GLN A 320 2.19 16.70 -24.52
C GLN A 320 2.54 16.49 -23.05
N ALA A 321 1.69 16.91 -22.12
CA ALA A 321 1.90 16.71 -20.68
C ALA A 321 1.94 15.22 -20.31
N LEU A 322 0.99 14.41 -20.81
CA LEU A 322 0.95 12.97 -20.56
C LEU A 322 2.15 12.23 -21.19
N GLN A 323 2.68 12.73 -22.30
CA GLN A 323 3.91 12.21 -22.90
C GLN A 323 5.14 12.60 -22.07
N ALA A 324 5.23 13.86 -21.64
CA ALA A 324 6.39 14.42 -20.94
C ALA A 324 6.48 14.00 -19.47
N VAL A 325 5.33 13.82 -18.81
CA VAL A 325 5.32 13.43 -17.40
C VAL A 325 6.00 12.08 -17.21
N ASP A 326 6.94 12.05 -16.31
CA ASP A 326 7.68 10.83 -16.00
C ASP A 326 6.79 9.75 -15.34
N ASN A 327 7.14 8.48 -15.54
CA ASN A 327 6.47 7.33 -14.96
C ASN A 327 7.46 6.18 -14.77
N GLY A 328 7.42 5.55 -13.60
CA GLY A 328 8.34 4.45 -13.28
C GLY A 328 9.36 4.85 -12.22
N VAL A 329 10.49 4.18 -12.23
CA VAL A 329 11.59 4.37 -11.28
C VAL A 329 12.50 5.52 -11.70
N PHE A 330 12.82 6.41 -10.75
CA PHE A 330 13.78 7.52 -10.93
C PHE A 330 15.10 7.26 -10.25
N ALA A 331 15.06 6.69 -9.05
CA ALA A 331 16.25 6.39 -8.29
C ALA A 331 16.10 5.04 -7.56
N MET A 332 17.23 4.35 -7.40
CA MET A 332 17.37 3.20 -6.53
C MET A 332 18.08 3.63 -5.25
N CYS A 333 17.84 2.90 -4.14
CA CYS A 333 18.53 3.19 -2.88
C CYS A 333 20.04 3.10 -3.03
N GLN A 334 20.73 3.98 -2.30
CA GLN A 334 22.19 4.09 -2.36
C GLN A 334 22.88 3.18 -1.32
N ASP A 335 22.16 2.73 -0.29
CA ASP A 335 22.69 1.82 0.70
C ASP A 335 22.96 0.45 0.07
N GLU A 336 24.15 -0.13 0.31
CA GLU A 336 24.56 -1.40 -0.30
C GLU A 336 23.57 -2.54 -0.01
N GLU A 337 23.02 -2.60 1.19
CA GLU A 337 22.07 -3.63 1.62
C GLU A 337 20.69 -3.47 0.94
N LEU A 338 20.32 -2.24 0.57
CA LEU A 338 19.05 -1.91 -0.07
C LEU A 338 19.18 -1.46 -1.53
N ALA A 339 20.33 -1.66 -2.19
CA ALA A 339 20.58 -1.20 -3.56
C ALA A 339 19.60 -1.77 -4.61
N TRP A 340 18.90 -2.85 -4.28
CA TRP A 340 17.84 -3.46 -5.09
C TRP A 340 16.49 -2.75 -4.93
N LEU A 341 16.30 -1.96 -3.85
CA LEU A 341 15.05 -1.26 -3.53
C LEU A 341 14.94 0.04 -4.33
N VAL A 342 13.75 0.32 -4.79
CA VAL A 342 13.42 1.63 -5.39
C VAL A 342 13.46 2.70 -4.30
N GLU A 343 14.23 3.76 -4.54
CA GLU A 343 14.21 4.96 -3.71
C GLU A 343 13.04 5.87 -4.08
N THR A 344 12.97 6.30 -5.35
CA THR A 344 12.01 7.29 -5.82
C THR A 344 11.32 6.83 -7.10
N SER A 345 9.99 6.96 -7.15
CA SER A 345 9.18 6.61 -8.31
C SER A 345 7.98 7.53 -8.50
N ASN A 346 7.37 7.45 -9.68
CA ASN A 346 6.07 8.04 -9.97
C ASN A 346 5.21 7.06 -10.79
N ASN A 347 3.93 6.99 -10.49
CA ASN A 347 2.93 6.27 -11.27
C ASN A 347 1.84 7.23 -11.75
N VAL A 348 1.67 7.38 -13.06
CA VAL A 348 0.50 8.06 -13.64
C VAL A 348 -0.68 7.09 -13.50
N ALA A 349 -1.49 7.31 -12.46
CA ALA A 349 -2.42 6.32 -11.92
C ALA A 349 -3.80 6.34 -12.59
N SER A 350 -4.28 7.52 -12.95
CA SER A 350 -5.58 7.64 -13.62
C SER A 350 -5.65 8.86 -14.53
N VAL A 351 -6.44 8.74 -15.57
CA VAL A 351 -6.91 9.84 -16.43
C VAL A 351 -8.41 9.64 -16.62
N GLU A 352 -9.19 10.68 -16.35
CA GLU A 352 -10.64 10.66 -16.47
C GLU A 352 -11.13 11.93 -17.19
N THR A 353 -11.89 11.75 -18.26
CA THR A 353 -12.56 12.82 -18.98
C THR A 353 -14.02 12.89 -18.53
N THR A 354 -14.41 14.02 -18.00
CA THR A 354 -15.79 14.34 -17.62
C THR A 354 -16.33 15.50 -18.46
N ASP A 355 -17.49 16.06 -18.07
CA ASP A 355 -18.07 17.18 -18.79
C ASP A 355 -17.32 18.49 -18.47
N GLY A 356 -16.41 18.88 -19.38
CA GLY A 356 -15.66 20.14 -19.29
C GLY A 356 -14.33 20.04 -18.55
N GLU A 357 -13.88 18.84 -18.15
CA GLU A 357 -12.56 18.66 -17.56
C GLU A 357 -11.91 17.32 -17.86
N VAL A 358 -10.59 17.29 -17.80
CA VAL A 358 -9.79 16.05 -17.71
C VAL A 358 -9.01 16.10 -16.42
N ARG A 359 -9.23 15.09 -15.58
CA ARG A 359 -8.53 14.93 -14.30
C ARG A 359 -7.48 13.82 -14.43
N ILE A 360 -6.26 14.12 -13.99
CA ILE A 360 -5.13 13.19 -13.96
C ILE A 360 -4.66 13.06 -12.52
N VAL A 361 -4.44 11.83 -12.07
CA VAL A 361 -3.81 11.55 -10.78
C VAL A 361 -2.48 10.85 -11.02
N ALA A 362 -1.42 11.37 -10.41
CA ALA A 362 -0.11 10.76 -10.37
C ALA A 362 0.32 10.56 -8.91
N SER A 363 0.89 9.40 -8.60
CA SER A 363 1.30 9.02 -7.24
C SER A 363 2.80 8.89 -7.17
N GLN A 364 3.45 9.74 -6.38
CA GLN A 364 4.87 9.76 -6.13
C GLN A 364 5.20 9.01 -4.85
N ARG A 365 6.29 8.27 -4.83
CA ARG A 365 6.82 7.57 -3.65
C ARG A 365 8.32 7.79 -3.54
N SER A 366 8.80 7.91 -2.30
CA SER A 366 10.23 7.89 -2.00
C SER A 366 10.48 7.55 -0.53
N ASN A 367 11.56 6.85 -0.22
CA ASN A 367 12.05 6.68 1.15
C ASN A 367 12.95 7.86 1.61
N VAL A 368 13.15 8.86 0.74
CA VAL A 368 13.85 10.11 1.02
C VAL A 368 12.89 11.28 0.82
N MET A 369 12.44 11.93 1.89
CA MET A 369 11.38 12.96 1.83
C MET A 369 11.73 14.14 0.91
N SER A 370 12.97 14.62 0.92
CA SER A 370 13.39 15.70 0.01
C SER A 370 13.38 15.28 -1.46
N ALA A 371 13.62 14.00 -1.77
CA ALA A 371 13.49 13.47 -3.13
C ALA A 371 12.02 13.32 -3.54
N LEU A 372 11.15 12.91 -2.60
CA LEU A 372 9.69 12.90 -2.78
C LEU A 372 9.17 14.30 -3.12
N ASP A 373 9.56 15.31 -2.35
CA ASP A 373 9.17 16.70 -2.57
C ASP A 373 9.63 17.21 -3.93
N ASN A 374 10.88 16.92 -4.31
CA ASN A 374 11.42 17.29 -5.63
C ASN A 374 10.67 16.59 -6.76
N GLN A 375 10.38 15.29 -6.63
CA GLN A 375 9.65 14.56 -7.65
C GLN A 375 8.21 15.09 -7.80
N ALA A 376 7.52 15.34 -6.69
CA ALA A 376 6.20 15.95 -6.70
C ALA A 376 6.21 17.35 -7.34
N ALA A 377 7.23 18.16 -7.03
CA ALA A 377 7.41 19.48 -7.65
C ALA A 377 7.66 19.38 -9.17
N THR A 378 8.44 18.39 -9.62
CA THR A 378 8.68 18.12 -11.05
C THR A 378 7.40 17.77 -11.79
N ILE A 379 6.60 16.84 -11.24
CA ILE A 379 5.31 16.45 -11.82
C ILE A 379 4.34 17.64 -11.88
N LYS A 380 4.26 18.40 -10.77
CA LYS A 380 3.48 19.65 -10.72
C LYS A 380 3.88 20.64 -11.81
N ALA A 381 5.18 20.87 -11.98
CA ALA A 381 5.71 21.81 -12.97
C ALA A 381 5.33 21.40 -14.40
N VAL A 382 5.42 20.11 -14.76
CA VAL A 382 5.02 19.59 -16.08
C VAL A 382 3.56 19.93 -16.39
N PHE A 383 2.64 19.64 -15.46
CA PHE A 383 1.22 19.89 -15.66
C PHE A 383 0.88 21.39 -15.64
N GLN A 384 1.54 22.18 -14.80
CA GLN A 384 1.36 23.65 -14.79
C GLN A 384 1.84 24.30 -16.07
N LEU A 385 2.98 23.89 -16.64
CA LEU A 385 3.47 24.36 -17.94
C LEU A 385 2.47 24.05 -19.07
N ALA A 386 1.75 22.95 -18.97
CA ALA A 386 0.67 22.60 -19.89
C ALA A 386 -0.65 23.35 -19.61
N GLY A 387 -0.71 24.14 -18.54
CA GLY A 387 -1.88 24.97 -18.19
C GLY A 387 -2.96 24.25 -17.36
N ALA A 388 -2.63 23.15 -16.69
CA ALA A 388 -3.53 22.51 -15.74
C ALA A 388 -3.53 23.24 -14.40
N GLU A 389 -4.69 23.20 -13.71
CA GLU A 389 -4.76 23.42 -12.28
C GLU A 389 -4.17 22.20 -11.57
N VAL A 390 -3.25 22.42 -10.60
CA VAL A 390 -2.58 21.31 -9.93
C VAL A 390 -2.69 21.43 -8.43
N VAL A 391 -3.22 20.37 -7.81
CA VAL A 391 -3.33 20.21 -6.36
C VAL A 391 -2.48 19.02 -5.94
N GLN A 392 -1.71 19.20 -4.87
CA GLN A 392 -0.96 18.12 -4.23
C GLN A 392 -1.55 17.85 -2.86
N GLY A 393 -1.76 16.57 -2.55
CA GLY A 393 -2.15 16.15 -1.21
C GLY A 393 -1.02 16.28 -0.20
N ASP A 394 -1.32 16.22 1.08
CA ASP A 394 -0.35 16.30 2.17
C ASP A 394 0.62 15.11 2.12
N GLY A 395 0.13 13.93 1.73
CA GLY A 395 0.91 12.70 1.64
C GLY A 395 1.14 12.07 3.02
N TYR A 396 2.05 11.12 3.07
CA TYR A 396 2.51 10.49 4.30
C TYR A 396 4.03 10.34 4.28
N PRO A 397 4.70 10.38 5.45
CA PRO A 397 6.15 10.39 5.54
C PRO A 397 6.76 9.01 5.30
N ALA A 398 8.06 9.01 4.96
CA ALA A 398 8.88 7.82 4.85
C ALA A 398 9.46 7.41 6.20
N TRP A 399 9.76 6.13 6.34
CA TRP A 399 10.63 5.61 7.38
C TRP A 399 11.98 5.24 6.76
N LYS A 400 13.02 6.01 7.12
CA LYS A 400 14.38 5.79 6.61
C LYS A 400 15.11 4.75 7.47
N MET A 401 15.82 3.82 6.84
CA MET A 401 16.67 2.86 7.53
C MET A 401 17.72 3.55 8.43
N ASN A 402 17.85 3.07 9.65
CA ASN A 402 18.92 3.43 10.56
C ASN A 402 20.05 2.39 10.47
N PRO A 403 21.21 2.70 9.84
CA PRO A 403 22.30 1.72 9.69
C PRO A 403 22.94 1.31 11.02
N ASN A 404 22.67 2.05 12.10
CA ASN A 404 23.20 1.80 13.45
C ASN A 404 22.10 1.31 14.41
N SER A 405 21.01 0.72 13.90
CA SER A 405 19.90 0.23 14.70
C SER A 405 20.34 -0.93 15.60
N ALA A 406 20.28 -0.73 16.90
CA ALA A 406 20.52 -1.78 17.88
C ALA A 406 19.41 -2.83 17.86
N LEU A 407 18.16 -2.39 17.60
CA LEU A 407 17.02 -3.28 17.52
C LEU A 407 17.11 -4.18 16.27
N THR A 408 17.47 -3.63 15.10
CA THR A 408 17.68 -4.42 13.88
C THR A 408 18.78 -5.48 14.10
N ALA A 409 19.93 -5.08 14.66
CA ALA A 409 21.02 -6.00 14.95
C ALA A 409 20.58 -7.14 15.88
N LEU A 410 19.87 -6.82 16.95
CA LEU A 410 19.32 -7.81 17.90
C LEU A 410 18.30 -8.74 17.22
N THR A 411 17.41 -8.20 16.39
CA THR A 411 16.38 -8.96 15.67
C THR A 411 17.02 -9.96 14.70
N VAL A 412 18.05 -9.55 13.96
CA VAL A 412 18.80 -10.42 13.05
C VAL A 412 19.56 -11.52 13.81
N GLU A 413 20.25 -11.15 14.89
CA GLU A 413 21.03 -12.08 15.71
C GLU A 413 20.15 -13.17 16.34
N THR A 414 19.03 -12.77 16.94
CA THR A 414 18.08 -13.68 17.60
C THR A 414 17.41 -14.62 16.59
N TYR A 415 17.05 -14.12 15.41
CA TYR A 415 16.50 -14.94 14.34
C TYR A 415 17.51 -16.03 13.90
N LYS A 416 18.74 -15.63 13.64
CA LYS A 416 19.81 -16.55 13.25
C LYS A 416 20.11 -17.59 14.34
N LYS A 417 20.11 -17.19 15.60
CA LYS A 417 20.29 -18.08 16.74
C LYS A 417 19.19 -19.15 16.83
N LEU A 418 17.93 -18.77 16.64
CA LEU A 418 16.78 -19.67 16.77
C LEU A 418 16.62 -20.61 15.57
N PHE A 419 16.81 -20.10 14.36
CA PHE A 419 16.44 -20.84 13.14
C PHE A 419 17.62 -21.29 12.29
N GLY A 420 18.86 -20.92 12.65
CA GLY A 420 20.08 -21.34 11.95
C GLY A 420 20.21 -20.80 10.52
N LYS A 421 19.43 -19.80 10.15
CA LYS A 421 19.44 -19.12 8.84
C LYS A 421 19.41 -17.60 9.03
N ASP A 422 19.96 -16.87 8.08
CA ASP A 422 19.86 -15.40 8.09
C ASP A 422 18.45 -14.95 7.67
N PRO A 423 17.82 -13.98 8.34
CA PRO A 423 16.62 -13.35 7.85
C PRO A 423 16.95 -12.41 6.69
N GLN A 424 15.95 -12.03 5.92
CA GLN A 424 16.08 -10.98 4.92
C GLN A 424 15.81 -9.62 5.57
N VAL A 425 16.80 -8.72 5.56
CA VAL A 425 16.60 -7.32 5.98
C VAL A 425 16.17 -6.52 4.76
N LEU A 426 15.01 -5.94 4.80
CA LEU A 426 14.33 -5.36 3.64
C LEU A 426 13.83 -3.94 3.92
N GLY A 427 13.69 -3.18 2.85
CA GLY A 427 12.82 -2.00 2.80
C GLY A 427 11.64 -2.29 1.88
N ILE A 428 10.53 -1.59 2.08
CA ILE A 428 9.36 -1.68 1.20
C ILE A 428 9.12 -0.34 0.50
N HIS A 429 8.79 -0.38 -0.79
CA HIS A 429 8.45 0.81 -1.55
C HIS A 429 6.93 1.12 -1.48
N ALA A 430 6.35 0.86 -0.31
CA ALA A 430 4.97 1.17 0.08
C ALA A 430 4.99 1.92 1.42
N GLY A 431 3.84 2.42 1.88
CA GLY A 431 3.70 3.04 3.20
C GLY A 431 3.53 2.00 4.28
N LEU A 432 4.02 2.29 5.47
CA LEU A 432 3.73 1.61 6.73
C LEU A 432 3.48 2.68 7.80
N GLU A 433 2.74 2.34 8.86
CA GLU A 433 2.55 3.24 10.01
C GLU A 433 3.88 3.70 10.64
N CYS A 434 4.94 2.88 10.51
CA CYS A 434 6.30 3.23 10.92
C CYS A 434 6.79 4.55 10.28
N GLY A 435 6.33 4.91 9.08
CA GLY A 435 6.62 6.21 8.47
C GLY A 435 6.07 7.35 9.32
N LEU A 436 4.81 7.29 9.73
CA LEU A 436 4.15 8.28 10.58
C LEU A 436 4.79 8.33 11.99
N PHE A 437 5.16 7.18 12.54
CA PHE A 437 5.85 7.14 13.82
C PHE A 437 7.24 7.75 13.72
N SER A 438 7.99 7.54 12.64
CA SER A 438 9.33 8.12 12.46
C SER A 438 9.33 9.65 12.45
N GLU A 439 8.27 10.26 11.92
CA GLU A 439 8.09 11.71 11.92
C GLU A 439 7.79 12.25 13.33
N LYS A 440 6.86 11.59 14.04
CA LYS A 440 6.39 12.03 15.36
C LYS A 440 7.34 11.69 16.50
N TYR A 441 8.10 10.63 16.36
CA TYR A 441 9.03 10.08 17.33
C TYR A 441 10.39 9.79 16.67
N PRO A 442 11.14 10.83 16.27
CA PRO A 442 12.38 10.66 15.48
C PRO A 442 13.52 9.93 16.22
N HIS A 443 13.34 9.65 17.51
CA HIS A 443 14.28 8.87 18.33
C HIS A 443 13.99 7.36 18.33
N LEU A 444 12.84 6.92 17.81
CA LEU A 444 12.46 5.50 17.80
C LEU A 444 13.40 4.68 16.92
N ASP A 445 13.92 3.60 17.49
CA ASP A 445 14.55 2.52 16.76
C ASP A 445 13.49 1.46 16.44
N MET A 446 13.24 1.20 15.13
CA MET A 446 12.08 0.43 14.70
C MET A 446 12.45 -0.72 13.78
N VAL A 447 11.68 -1.81 13.90
CA VAL A 447 11.64 -2.93 12.95
C VAL A 447 10.20 -3.38 12.73
N SER A 448 9.91 -3.97 11.57
CA SER A 448 8.62 -4.61 11.32
C SER A 448 8.84 -6.04 10.84
N PHE A 449 8.13 -7.00 11.43
CA PHE A 449 8.10 -8.39 10.99
C PHE A 449 6.81 -9.08 11.44
N GLY A 450 6.44 -10.16 10.77
CA GLY A 450 5.19 -10.87 11.05
C GLY A 450 5.17 -12.29 10.46
N PRO A 451 4.08 -13.04 10.71
CA PRO A 451 3.89 -14.37 10.15
C PRO A 451 3.49 -14.30 8.67
N THR A 452 3.54 -15.46 7.99
CA THR A 452 3.21 -15.51 6.57
C THR A 452 1.71 -15.47 6.35
N LEU A 453 1.27 -14.41 5.66
CA LEU A 453 -0.09 -14.19 5.16
C LEU A 453 -0.11 -14.30 3.64
N ARG A 454 -1.23 -14.66 3.05
CA ARG A 454 -1.45 -14.63 1.61
C ARG A 454 -2.90 -14.28 1.29
N GLY A 455 -3.08 -13.55 0.20
CA GLY A 455 -4.41 -13.15 -0.26
C GLY A 455 -5.10 -12.17 0.67
N VAL A 456 -4.35 -11.39 1.44
CA VAL A 456 -4.85 -10.29 2.27
C VAL A 456 -5.79 -9.37 1.48
N HIS A 457 -6.69 -8.70 2.15
CA HIS A 457 -7.71 -7.82 1.55
C HIS A 457 -8.68 -8.54 0.60
N SER A 458 -8.80 -9.88 0.72
CA SER A 458 -9.73 -10.66 -0.09
C SER A 458 -10.28 -11.85 0.69
N PRO A 459 -11.39 -12.48 0.22
CA PRO A 459 -11.91 -13.72 0.83
C PRO A 459 -10.97 -14.94 0.72
N ASP A 460 -9.86 -14.81 0.00
CA ASP A 460 -8.79 -15.82 -0.10
C ASP A 460 -7.71 -15.65 0.97
N GLU A 461 -7.86 -14.70 1.88
CA GLU A 461 -6.94 -14.44 2.97
C GLU A 461 -6.71 -15.69 3.82
N ARG A 462 -5.43 -15.98 4.06
CA ARG A 462 -5.00 -17.16 4.82
C ARG A 462 -3.69 -16.92 5.56
N LEU A 463 -3.61 -17.46 6.76
CA LEU A 463 -2.46 -17.38 7.66
C LEU A 463 -1.75 -18.74 7.70
N LEU A 464 -0.45 -18.77 7.47
CA LEU A 464 0.37 -19.98 7.56
C LEU A 464 0.69 -20.29 9.02
N ILE A 465 0.01 -21.28 9.58
CA ILE A 465 0.01 -21.62 11.02
C ILE A 465 1.42 -21.80 11.61
N PRO A 466 2.36 -22.57 10.99
CA PRO A 466 3.69 -22.77 11.57
C PRO A 466 4.49 -21.49 11.76
N THR A 467 4.26 -20.47 10.93
CA THR A 467 5.01 -19.20 11.00
C THR A 467 4.61 -18.34 12.20
N VAL A 468 3.41 -18.51 12.73
CA VAL A 468 2.98 -17.85 13.97
C VAL A 468 3.83 -18.30 15.17
N GLN A 469 4.14 -19.60 15.25
CA GLN A 469 5.06 -20.11 16.30
C GLN A 469 6.46 -19.53 16.12
N MET A 470 6.95 -19.43 14.88
CA MET A 470 8.29 -18.89 14.61
C MET A 470 8.37 -17.41 15.04
N VAL A 471 7.38 -16.60 14.65
CA VAL A 471 7.32 -15.18 15.05
C VAL A 471 7.19 -15.03 16.56
N TRP A 472 6.38 -15.86 17.20
CA TRP A 472 6.24 -15.88 18.65
C TRP A 472 7.56 -16.16 19.35
N ASP A 473 8.26 -17.23 18.98
CA ASP A 473 9.54 -17.62 19.59
C ASP A 473 10.60 -16.53 19.35
N HIS A 474 10.63 -15.95 18.15
CA HIS A 474 11.54 -14.86 17.80
C HIS A 474 11.27 -13.60 18.63
N LEU A 475 10.02 -13.19 18.74
CA LEU A 475 9.63 -12.01 19.53
C LEU A 475 9.99 -12.19 21.01
N LEU A 476 9.72 -13.35 21.60
CA LEU A 476 10.08 -13.62 23.00
C LEU A 476 11.60 -13.59 23.21
N GLU A 477 12.39 -14.13 22.28
CA GLU A 477 13.84 -14.08 22.35
C GLU A 477 14.36 -12.65 22.24
N ILE A 478 13.76 -11.81 21.38
CA ILE A 478 14.09 -10.37 21.31
C ILE A 478 13.78 -9.68 22.65
N LEU A 479 12.56 -9.83 23.18
CA LEU A 479 12.14 -9.17 24.43
C LEU A 479 13.01 -9.53 25.62
N LYS A 480 13.47 -10.76 25.68
CA LYS A 480 14.42 -11.24 26.71
C LYS A 480 15.81 -10.60 26.61
N ASN A 481 16.26 -10.24 25.41
CA ASN A 481 17.61 -9.74 25.15
C ASN A 481 17.67 -8.24 24.86
N ILE A 482 16.58 -7.49 25.06
CA ILE A 482 16.56 -6.03 24.95
C ILE A 482 17.69 -5.41 25.79
N PRO A 483 18.45 -4.42 25.27
CA PRO A 483 19.56 -3.80 25.99
C PRO A 483 19.13 -3.14 27.30
N VAL A 484 20.08 -3.03 28.23
CA VAL A 484 19.94 -2.25 29.46
C VAL A 484 20.07 -0.77 29.11
N LYS A 485 19.26 0.08 29.78
CA LYS A 485 19.30 1.54 29.64
C LYS A 485 20.65 2.14 29.98
#